data_644baa58427b882e992f8bf1c06fa613
#
_entry.id   644baa58427b882e992f8bf1c06fa613
#
_cell.length_a   1.000
_cell.length_b   1.000
_cell.length_c   1.000
_cell.angle_alpha   90.00
_cell.angle_beta   90.00
_cell.angle_gamma   90.00
#
_symmetry.space_group_name_H-M   'P 1'
#
loop_
_entity.id
_entity.type
_entity.pdbx_description
1 polymer ?
#
loop_
_entity_poly.entity_id
_entity_poly.type
_entity_poly.pdbx_seq_one_letter_code
_entity_poly.pdbx_strand_id
1 'polypeptide(L)'
;MTELEHLAERVRDAIPLTRHLAFRFAGFDGATLTLTAPLAPNHNDKGTFFAGSQAALLTLAGWACTTLLAEALVKETADIEGPVDVVAVEGNQNYRLPLNDDLTVLAIVTDDDRRRFRERLARRGKATLTVRARALNPAGDTVCEFEGLYLARLGG
;
A
#
# COMPACT_ATOMS: atom_id res chain seq x y z
N MET A 1 12.44 -13.53 9.96
CA MET A 1 11.85 -12.60 8.99
C MET A 1 10.40 -12.29 9.37
N THR A 2 10.04 -11.02 9.40
CA THR A 2 8.69 -10.59 9.77
C THR A 2 7.69 -10.83 8.63
N GLU A 3 6.39 -10.75 8.94
CA GLU A 3 5.32 -10.83 7.94
C GLU A 3 5.46 -9.75 6.86
N LEU A 4 5.81 -8.53 7.28
CA LEU A 4 6.00 -7.41 6.34
C LEU A 4 7.22 -7.62 5.43
N GLU A 5 8.30 -8.19 5.95
CA GLU A 5 9.48 -8.53 5.14
C GLU A 5 9.15 -9.62 4.12
N HIS A 6 8.38 -10.63 4.50
CA HIS A 6 7.89 -11.66 3.57
C HIS A 6 7.03 -11.06 2.47
N LEU A 7 6.13 -10.14 2.84
CA LEU A 7 5.27 -9.46 1.86
C LEU A 7 6.12 -8.64 0.87
N ALA A 8 7.13 -7.93 1.36
CA ALA A 8 8.02 -7.15 0.51
C ALA A 8 8.81 -8.03 -0.47
N GLU A 9 9.27 -9.20 -0.03
CA GLU A 9 9.93 -10.16 -0.92
C GLU A 9 8.99 -10.69 -1.99
N ARG A 10 7.77 -11.07 -1.61
CA ARG A 10 6.74 -11.51 -2.57
C ARG A 10 6.49 -10.44 -3.64
N VAL A 11 6.42 -9.18 -3.24
CA VAL A 11 6.23 -8.05 -4.16
C VAL A 11 7.40 -7.93 -5.12
N ARG A 12 8.63 -7.96 -4.63
CA ARG A 12 9.82 -7.84 -5.47
C ARG A 12 9.94 -8.98 -6.47
N ASP A 13 9.57 -10.19 -6.06
CA ASP A 13 9.62 -11.36 -6.93
C ASP A 13 8.53 -11.31 -8.00
N ALA A 14 7.33 -10.88 -7.64
CA ALA A 14 6.19 -10.83 -8.56
C ALA A 14 6.20 -9.61 -9.48
N ILE A 15 6.73 -8.47 -9.00
CA ILE A 15 6.73 -7.20 -9.72
C ILE A 15 8.16 -6.67 -9.82
N PRO A 16 8.91 -7.06 -10.86
CA PRO A 16 10.35 -6.73 -10.98
C PRO A 16 10.67 -5.25 -10.86
N LEU A 17 9.80 -4.37 -11.34
CA LEU A 17 9.99 -2.92 -11.24
C LEU A 17 10.20 -2.48 -9.79
N THR A 18 9.53 -3.11 -8.83
CA THR A 18 9.60 -2.72 -7.42
C THR A 18 10.98 -2.92 -6.80
N ARG A 19 11.83 -3.74 -7.40
CA ARG A 19 13.22 -3.94 -6.95
C ARG A 19 14.03 -2.65 -7.02
N HIS A 20 13.71 -1.77 -7.96
CA HIS A 20 14.43 -0.51 -8.16
C HIS A 20 13.96 0.61 -7.23
N LEU A 21 12.81 0.43 -6.59
CA LEU A 21 12.26 1.44 -5.68
C LEU A 21 12.97 1.46 -4.32
N ALA A 22 13.61 0.37 -3.94
CA ALA A 22 14.27 0.16 -2.66
C ALA A 22 13.36 0.43 -1.45
N PHE A 23 12.08 0.09 -1.59
CA PHE A 23 11.08 0.33 -0.56
C PHE A 23 11.19 -0.65 0.61
N ARG A 24 10.61 -0.23 1.75
CA ARG A 24 10.40 -1.09 2.92
C ARG A 24 8.99 -0.88 3.44
N PHE A 25 8.34 -1.96 3.86
CA PHE A 25 7.16 -1.87 4.73
C PHE A 25 7.68 -1.78 6.17
N ALA A 26 7.59 -0.56 6.74
CA ALA A 26 8.18 -0.27 8.04
C ALA A 26 7.30 -0.64 9.22
N GLY A 27 5.98 -0.72 9.03
CA GLY A 27 5.05 -1.09 10.09
C GLY A 27 3.62 -1.19 9.60
N PHE A 28 2.82 -1.99 10.32
CA PHE A 28 1.39 -2.10 10.09
C PHE A 28 0.69 -2.40 11.42
N ASP A 29 -0.29 -1.57 11.78
CA ASP A 29 -1.02 -1.69 13.05
C ASP A 29 -2.45 -2.23 12.89
N GLY A 30 -2.81 -2.69 11.70
CA GLY A 30 -4.16 -3.16 11.38
C GLY A 30 -5.05 -2.10 10.72
N ALA A 31 -4.61 -0.85 10.69
CA ALA A 31 -5.33 0.28 10.07
C ALA A 31 -4.41 1.18 9.25
N THR A 32 -3.17 1.37 9.68
CA THR A 32 -2.18 2.21 9.03
C THR A 32 -0.95 1.40 8.65
N LEU A 33 -0.60 1.44 7.38
CA LEU A 33 0.63 0.86 6.85
C LEU A 33 1.64 1.99 6.63
N THR A 34 2.86 1.81 7.12
CA THR A 34 3.97 2.71 6.88
C THR A 34 4.92 2.09 5.86
N LEU A 35 5.19 2.82 4.79
CA LEU A 35 6.17 2.44 3.77
C LEU A 35 7.24 3.52 3.67
N THR A 36 8.49 3.13 3.53
CA THR A 36 9.59 4.07 3.33
C THR A 36 10.36 3.75 2.05
N ALA A 37 10.92 4.77 1.42
CA ALA A 37 11.79 4.60 0.27
C ALA A 37 12.83 5.73 0.19
N PRO A 38 14.07 5.42 -0.21
CA PRO A 38 15.13 6.43 -0.29
C PRO A 38 15.03 7.26 -1.57
N LEU A 39 15.54 8.48 -1.50
CA LEU A 39 15.63 9.37 -2.66
C LEU A 39 16.59 8.83 -3.73
N ALA A 40 17.72 8.26 -3.32
CA ALA A 40 18.81 7.95 -4.23
C ALA A 40 18.42 7.19 -5.50
N PRO A 41 17.70 6.03 -5.44
CA PRO A 41 17.29 5.33 -6.66
C PRO A 41 16.02 5.93 -7.31
N ASN A 42 15.38 6.91 -6.68
CA ASN A 42 14.07 7.43 -7.06
C ASN A 42 14.07 8.90 -7.49
N HIS A 43 15.26 9.50 -7.66
CA HIS A 43 15.34 10.89 -8.04
C HIS A 43 15.04 11.10 -9.53
N ASN A 44 14.56 12.30 -9.85
CA ASN A 44 14.32 12.75 -11.21
C ASN A 44 15.52 13.56 -11.75
N ASP A 45 15.33 14.21 -12.90
CA ASP A 45 16.31 15.07 -13.56
C ASP A 45 16.70 16.32 -12.76
N LYS A 46 15.92 16.67 -11.74
CA LYS A 46 16.14 17.84 -10.87
C LYS A 46 16.71 17.46 -9.48
N GLY A 47 16.95 16.17 -9.24
CA GLY A 47 17.43 15.68 -7.94
C GLY A 47 16.33 15.59 -6.87
N THR A 48 15.05 15.75 -7.26
CA THR A 48 13.93 15.54 -6.35
C THR A 48 13.28 14.18 -6.60
N PHE A 49 12.40 13.75 -5.71
CA PHE A 49 11.76 12.45 -5.82
C PHE A 49 10.87 12.40 -7.06
N PHE A 50 11.11 11.45 -7.95
CA PHE A 50 10.37 11.30 -9.19
C PHE A 50 8.88 11.05 -8.91
N ALA A 51 8.01 11.80 -9.59
CA ALA A 51 6.55 11.68 -9.45
C ALA A 51 6.06 10.25 -9.75
N GLY A 52 6.64 9.61 -10.77
CA GLY A 52 6.32 8.23 -11.11
C GLY A 52 6.67 7.23 -10.02
N SER A 53 7.81 7.42 -9.34
CA SER A 53 8.17 6.61 -8.17
C SER A 53 7.20 6.83 -7.01
N GLN A 54 6.80 8.08 -6.76
CA GLN A 54 5.80 8.38 -5.73
C GLN A 54 4.47 7.70 -6.04
N ALA A 55 3.99 7.78 -7.28
CA ALA A 55 2.76 7.13 -7.71
C ALA A 55 2.83 5.61 -7.53
N ALA A 56 3.95 4.98 -7.91
CA ALA A 56 4.15 3.56 -7.74
C ALA A 56 4.15 3.15 -6.26
N LEU A 57 4.84 3.92 -5.41
CA LEU A 57 4.94 3.65 -3.97
C LEU A 57 3.60 3.84 -3.26
N LEU A 58 2.84 4.87 -3.62
CA LEU A 58 1.50 5.11 -3.07
C LEU A 58 0.53 4.00 -3.49
N THR A 59 0.55 3.59 -4.75
CA THR A 59 -0.24 2.47 -5.26
C THR A 59 0.12 1.18 -4.53
N LEU A 60 1.41 0.92 -4.36
CA LEU A 60 1.91 -0.26 -3.65
C LEU A 60 1.48 -0.26 -2.18
N ALA A 61 1.55 0.88 -1.51
CA ALA A 61 1.14 0.99 -0.10
C ALA A 61 -0.34 0.65 0.09
N GLY A 62 -1.21 1.16 -0.79
CA GLY A 62 -2.63 0.84 -0.76
C GLY A 62 -2.91 -0.63 -1.08
N TRP A 63 -2.21 -1.20 -2.05
CA TRP A 63 -2.29 -2.61 -2.37
C TRP A 63 -1.87 -3.49 -1.18
N ALA A 64 -0.76 -3.15 -0.54
CA ALA A 64 -0.24 -3.92 0.60
C ALA A 64 -1.18 -3.83 1.81
N CYS A 65 -1.72 -2.64 2.10
CA CYS A 65 -2.70 -2.45 3.17
C CYS A 65 -3.93 -3.34 2.94
N THR A 66 -4.47 -3.32 1.73
CA THR A 66 -5.64 -4.14 1.35
C THR A 66 -5.32 -5.64 1.45
N THR A 67 -4.16 -6.05 0.96
CA THR A 67 -3.71 -7.45 1.02
C THR A 67 -3.57 -7.93 2.46
N LEU A 68 -2.95 -7.15 3.33
CA LEU A 68 -2.77 -7.51 4.74
C LEU A 68 -4.10 -7.66 5.46
N LEU A 69 -5.06 -6.77 5.20
CA LEU A 69 -6.40 -6.88 5.78
C LEU A 69 -7.16 -8.11 5.29
N ALA A 70 -7.06 -8.42 4.01
CA ALA A 70 -7.70 -9.61 3.44
C ALA A 70 -7.07 -10.89 3.95
N GLU A 71 -5.74 -10.95 4.01
CA GLU A 71 -5.02 -12.12 4.54
C GLU A 71 -5.29 -12.34 6.03
N ALA A 72 -5.44 -11.25 6.80
CA ALA A 72 -5.82 -11.34 8.22
C ALA A 72 -7.19 -11.98 8.38
N LEU A 73 -8.16 -11.64 7.53
CA LEU A 73 -9.49 -12.25 7.55
C LEU A 73 -9.41 -13.76 7.30
N VAL A 74 -8.62 -14.18 6.33
CA VAL A 74 -8.43 -15.62 6.01
C VAL A 74 -7.82 -16.36 7.21
N LYS A 75 -6.83 -15.79 7.87
CA LYS A 75 -6.19 -16.38 9.04
C LYS A 75 -7.12 -16.48 10.25
N GLU A 76 -7.98 -15.50 10.45
CA GLU A 76 -8.86 -15.38 11.62
C GLU A 76 -10.16 -16.15 11.47
N THR A 77 -10.50 -16.65 10.27
CA THR A 77 -11.80 -17.26 9.98
C THR A 77 -11.63 -18.66 9.40
N ALA A 78 -12.03 -19.68 10.16
CA ALA A 78 -11.79 -21.08 9.81
C ALA A 78 -12.44 -21.52 8.50
N ASP A 79 -13.61 -20.95 8.15
CA ASP A 79 -14.38 -21.35 6.98
C ASP A 79 -14.02 -20.55 5.72
N ILE A 80 -13.09 -19.60 5.82
CA ILE A 80 -12.64 -18.78 4.71
C ILE A 80 -11.26 -19.21 4.28
N GLU A 81 -11.14 -19.58 3.01
CA GLU A 81 -9.88 -20.02 2.42
C GLU A 81 -9.41 -19.04 1.33
N GLY A 82 -8.09 -18.84 1.28
CA GLY A 82 -7.44 -18.07 0.25
C GLY A 82 -6.77 -18.96 -0.76
N PRO A 83 -6.19 -18.47 -1.85
CA PRO A 83 -5.38 -17.25 -1.86
C PRO A 83 -6.20 -15.97 -1.91
N VAL A 84 -5.51 -14.88 -1.61
CA VAL A 84 -6.03 -13.52 -1.74
C VAL A 84 -5.43 -12.89 -2.98
N ASP A 85 -6.28 -12.33 -3.83
CA ASP A 85 -5.87 -11.55 -4.99
C ASP A 85 -6.37 -10.13 -4.86
N VAL A 86 -5.49 -9.14 -5.04
CA VAL A 86 -5.82 -7.71 -4.91
C VAL A 86 -5.35 -6.98 -6.15
N VAL A 87 -6.24 -6.20 -6.75
CA VAL A 87 -5.93 -5.34 -7.89
C VAL A 87 -6.31 -3.89 -7.60
N ALA A 88 -5.54 -2.96 -8.13
CA ALA A 88 -5.88 -1.54 -8.10
C ALA A 88 -6.93 -1.26 -9.17
N VAL A 89 -8.00 -0.56 -8.79
CA VAL A 89 -9.11 -0.18 -9.69
C VAL A 89 -9.01 1.27 -10.10
N GLU A 90 -8.72 2.15 -9.13
CA GLU A 90 -8.57 3.59 -9.36
C GLU A 90 -7.46 4.13 -8.48
N GLY A 91 -6.81 5.19 -8.93
CA GLY A 91 -5.82 5.89 -8.13
C GLY A 91 -5.76 7.35 -8.52
N ASN A 92 -5.78 8.24 -7.54
CA ASN A 92 -5.64 9.68 -7.71
C ASN A 92 -4.55 10.18 -6.78
N GLN A 93 -3.59 10.93 -7.34
CA GLN A 93 -2.55 11.56 -6.55
C GLN A 93 -2.47 13.04 -6.85
N ASN A 94 -2.22 13.83 -5.81
CA ASN A 94 -1.97 15.26 -5.88
C ASN A 94 -0.59 15.56 -5.32
N TYR A 95 0.31 16.02 -6.18
CA TYR A 95 1.67 16.40 -5.80
C TYR A 95 1.63 17.83 -5.25
N ARG A 96 1.90 17.99 -3.96
CA ARG A 96 1.78 19.29 -3.27
C ARG A 96 3.09 20.04 -3.19
N LEU A 97 4.17 19.32 -2.87
CA LEU A 97 5.49 19.91 -2.65
C LEU A 97 6.55 19.03 -3.32
N PRO A 98 7.64 19.62 -3.85
CA PRO A 98 8.78 18.84 -4.26
C PRO A 98 9.42 18.17 -3.03
N LEU A 99 9.94 16.98 -3.22
CA LEU A 99 10.62 16.22 -2.15
C LEU A 99 12.07 16.00 -2.56
N ASN A 100 13.01 16.51 -1.76
CA ASN A 100 14.44 16.33 -2.00
C ASN A 100 15.12 15.48 -0.92
N ASP A 101 14.39 14.56 -0.35
CA ASP A 101 14.83 13.66 0.72
C ASP A 101 14.09 12.34 0.61
N ASP A 102 14.36 11.44 1.55
CA ASP A 102 13.68 10.14 1.63
C ASP A 102 12.18 10.32 1.92
N LEU A 103 11.40 9.36 1.46
CA LEU A 103 9.94 9.39 1.49
C LEU A 103 9.40 8.45 2.56
N THR A 104 8.39 8.92 3.29
CA THR A 104 7.56 8.05 4.14
C THR A 104 6.10 8.13 3.65
N VAL A 105 5.48 6.99 3.43
CA VAL A 105 4.07 6.88 3.07
C VAL A 105 3.30 6.32 4.25
N LEU A 106 2.19 6.96 4.59
CA LEU A 106 1.19 6.45 5.54
C LEU A 106 -0.08 6.11 4.76
N ALA A 107 -0.42 4.84 4.66
CA ALA A 107 -1.65 4.37 4.04
C ALA A 107 -2.66 4.02 5.14
N ILE A 108 -3.83 4.63 5.11
CA ILE A 108 -4.79 4.62 6.21
C ILE A 108 -6.14 4.12 5.71
N VAL A 109 -6.75 3.22 6.50
CA VAL A 109 -8.12 2.73 6.31
C VAL A 109 -8.93 3.08 7.55
N THR A 110 -10.10 3.68 7.37
CA THR A 110 -10.98 3.99 8.49
C THR A 110 -11.56 2.71 9.10
N ASP A 111 -11.95 2.77 10.39
CA ASP A 111 -12.56 1.62 11.06
C ASP A 111 -13.84 1.15 10.35
N ASP A 112 -14.67 2.08 9.87
CA ASP A 112 -15.89 1.77 9.12
C ASP A 112 -15.59 1.08 7.81
N ASP A 113 -14.65 1.58 7.03
CA ASP A 113 -14.27 1.00 5.74
C ASP A 113 -13.66 -0.39 5.94
N ARG A 114 -12.81 -0.56 6.96
CA ARG A 114 -12.23 -1.85 7.31
C ARG A 114 -13.29 -2.87 7.66
N ARG A 115 -14.24 -2.50 8.52
CA ARG A 115 -15.33 -3.38 8.94
C ARG A 115 -16.20 -3.81 7.76
N ARG A 116 -16.62 -2.88 6.93
CA ARG A 116 -17.44 -3.18 5.73
C ARG A 116 -16.69 -4.06 4.75
N PHE A 117 -15.42 -3.79 4.55
CA PHE A 117 -14.57 -4.59 3.68
C PHE A 117 -14.50 -6.04 4.16
N ARG A 118 -14.22 -6.24 5.45
CA ARG A 118 -14.14 -7.59 6.04
C ARG A 118 -15.48 -8.32 5.95
N GLU A 119 -16.59 -7.67 6.26
CA GLU A 119 -17.92 -8.26 6.17
C GLU A 119 -18.28 -8.70 4.75
N ARG A 120 -18.01 -7.84 3.77
CA ARG A 120 -18.32 -8.17 2.36
C ARG A 120 -17.40 -9.25 1.82
N LEU A 121 -16.12 -9.19 2.14
CA LEU A 121 -15.16 -10.19 1.71
C LEU A 121 -15.52 -11.57 2.27
N ALA A 122 -15.86 -11.63 3.56
CA ALA A 122 -16.28 -12.87 4.21
C ALA A 122 -17.56 -13.44 3.59
N ARG A 123 -18.52 -12.60 3.28
CA ARG A 123 -19.84 -13.03 2.79
C ARG A 123 -19.86 -13.31 1.29
N ARG A 124 -19.15 -12.52 0.48
CA ARG A 124 -19.24 -12.56 -0.99
C ARG A 124 -17.99 -13.11 -1.67
N GLY A 125 -16.90 -13.28 -0.94
CA GLY A 125 -15.61 -13.68 -1.53
C GLY A 125 -14.93 -12.58 -2.33
N LYS A 126 -15.49 -11.37 -2.39
CA LYS A 126 -14.90 -10.20 -3.01
C LYS A 126 -15.41 -8.91 -2.37
N ALA A 127 -14.55 -7.90 -2.31
CA ALA A 127 -14.92 -6.60 -1.79
C ALA A 127 -13.95 -5.53 -2.27
N THR A 128 -14.42 -4.29 -2.36
CA THR A 128 -13.57 -3.13 -2.63
C THR A 128 -13.20 -2.43 -1.33
N LEU A 129 -12.06 -1.74 -1.35
CA LEU A 129 -11.57 -0.95 -0.24
C LEU A 129 -10.99 0.35 -0.76
N THR A 130 -11.38 1.46 -0.16
CA THR A 130 -10.75 2.76 -0.40
C THR A 130 -9.63 2.95 0.62
N VAL A 131 -8.43 3.21 0.12
CA VAL A 131 -7.26 3.52 0.95
C VAL A 131 -6.81 4.95 0.66
N ARG A 132 -6.67 5.75 1.71
CA ARG A 132 -6.08 7.09 1.62
C ARG A 132 -4.65 7.03 2.10
N ALA A 133 -3.76 7.71 1.38
CA ALA A 133 -2.36 7.72 1.75
C ALA A 133 -1.78 9.13 1.62
N ARG A 134 -0.76 9.40 2.42
CA ARG A 134 0.03 10.63 2.34
C ARG A 134 1.50 10.27 2.25
N ALA A 135 2.17 10.90 1.33
CA ALA A 135 3.63 10.86 1.26
C ALA A 135 4.18 12.06 2.04
N LEU A 136 5.13 11.80 2.92
CA LEU A 136 5.67 12.80 3.84
C LEU A 136 7.17 12.98 3.61
N ASN A 137 7.64 14.21 3.80
CA ASN A 137 9.07 14.49 3.92
C ASN A 137 9.56 14.21 5.36
N PRO A 138 10.87 14.27 5.66
CA PRO A 138 11.35 14.04 7.01
C PRO A 138 10.83 15.01 8.07
N ALA A 139 10.40 16.22 7.66
CA ALA A 139 9.80 17.20 8.57
C ALA A 139 8.34 16.87 8.90
N GLY A 140 7.73 15.88 8.22
CA GLY A 140 6.35 15.50 8.43
C GLY A 140 5.34 16.24 7.57
N ASP A 141 5.81 17.06 6.62
CA ASP A 141 4.93 17.75 5.68
C ASP A 141 4.41 16.80 4.61
N THR A 142 3.14 16.95 4.24
CA THR A 142 2.55 16.17 3.15
C THR A 142 3.07 16.70 1.79
N VAL A 143 3.80 15.86 1.08
CA VAL A 143 4.33 16.19 -0.25
C VAL A 143 3.43 15.68 -1.37
N CYS A 144 2.66 14.63 -1.12
CA CYS A 144 1.69 14.08 -2.06
C CYS A 144 0.53 13.46 -1.30
N GLU A 145 -0.69 13.66 -1.80
CA GLU A 145 -1.90 13.02 -1.29
C GLU A 145 -2.38 11.98 -2.30
N PHE A 146 -2.94 10.89 -1.80
CA PHE A 146 -3.39 9.78 -2.63
C PHE A 146 -4.70 9.19 -2.11
N GLU A 147 -5.57 8.81 -3.04
CA GLU A 147 -6.73 7.99 -2.75
C GLU A 147 -6.80 6.88 -3.79
N GLY A 148 -6.84 5.63 -3.34
CA GLY A 148 -6.89 4.46 -4.19
C GLY A 148 -8.08 3.56 -3.87
N LEU A 149 -8.66 2.97 -4.90
CA LEU A 149 -9.69 1.95 -4.78
C LEU A 149 -9.11 0.61 -5.21
N TYR A 150 -9.25 -0.39 -4.34
CA TYR A 150 -8.71 -1.74 -4.56
C TYR A 150 -9.82 -2.78 -4.50
N LEU A 151 -9.71 -3.81 -5.33
CA LEU A 151 -10.62 -4.96 -5.30
C LEU A 151 -9.85 -6.18 -4.79
N ALA A 152 -10.35 -6.79 -3.71
CA ALA A 152 -9.84 -8.05 -3.19
C ALA A 152 -10.79 -9.19 -3.55
N ARG A 153 -10.22 -10.34 -3.88
CA ARG A 153 -10.94 -11.58 -4.17
C ARG A 153 -10.32 -12.74 -3.42
N LEU A 154 -11.16 -13.65 -2.94
CA LEU A 154 -10.74 -14.89 -2.30
C LEU A 154 -10.86 -16.05 -3.28
N GLY A 155 -9.93 -17.01 -3.16
CA GLY A 155 -9.98 -18.24 -3.93
C GLY A 155 -9.42 -18.13 -5.36
N GLY A 156 -8.76 -17.03 -5.67
CA GLY A 156 -8.06 -16.84 -6.96
C GLY A 156 -8.96 -16.50 -8.11
#